data_0a5a2adb300f486c874c4afef393f0e0
#
_entry.id   0a5a2adb300f486c874c4afef393f0e0
#
_cell.length_a   1.000
_cell.length_b   1.000
_cell.length_c   1.000
_cell.angle_alpha   90.00
_cell.angle_beta   90.00
_cell.angle_gamma   90.00
#
_symmetry.space_group_name_H-M   'P 1'
#
loop_
_entity.id
_entity.type
_entity.pdbx_description
1 polymer ?
#
loop_
_entity_poly.entity_id
_entity_poly.type
_entity_poly.pdbx_seq_one_letter_code
_entity_poly.pdbx_strand_id
1 'polypeptide(L)'
;MLIATLTYPKSHFYPIRCGFPFTNRCYEVFNKPRKFCYTYLDYYLLTYFKEFPMPIRIPDALPATSVLQQENVFVMTETRALNQDIRPQKIIILNLMPKKIETETQIMRLLSNSSLQVDIELLRVDNRTSKNTPSKHLNSFYRNFDQIRGHNYDGLIITGAPLGLVAFEDVTYWPEVDEIIQWSRTHVTSTLFLCWAAQAGLKSLYGLPKQTRTQKLSGVYQQTVNPGHDALTRGFDDQFLAPQSRTADFPVDYITKNTDLIILAQSDASGAYLMTSEDRRQVYVTGHPEYSAATLADEYHRDHAAGLNPMLPINYFPNDDASAVPKASWRSHGYLFFSNWLNYCVYQATPYDLKNMEPTLD
;
A
#
# COMPACT_ATOMS: atom_id res chain seq x y z
N MET A 1 30.50 -51.95 -2.40
CA MET A 1 29.33 -52.18 -1.56
C MET A 1 29.77 -52.01 -0.11
N LEU A 2 29.73 -50.77 0.39
CA LEU A 2 30.09 -50.42 1.77
C LEU A 2 28.98 -49.49 2.29
N ILE A 3 28.26 -50.02 3.25
CA ILE A 3 27.18 -49.29 3.96
C ILE A 3 27.87 -48.58 5.13
N ALA A 4 27.84 -47.26 5.13
CA ALA A 4 28.28 -46.43 6.25
C ALA A 4 27.07 -46.08 7.11
N THR A 5 27.00 -46.65 8.30
CA THR A 5 26.06 -46.29 9.37
C THR A 5 26.55 -45.07 10.11
N LEU A 6 25.82 -43.97 10.01
CA LEU A 6 26.00 -42.77 10.81
C LEU A 6 25.27 -42.91 12.15
N THR A 7 26.05 -43.01 13.23
CA THR A 7 25.56 -42.94 14.62
C THR A 7 25.51 -41.50 15.10
N TYR A 8 24.33 -41.03 15.51
CA TYR A 8 24.12 -39.71 16.16
C TYR A 8 24.46 -39.82 17.67
N PRO A 9 25.10 -38.82 18.25
CA PRO A 9 25.34 -38.80 19.69
C PRO A 9 24.11 -38.42 20.48
N LYS A 10 23.89 -39.09 21.60
CA LYS A 10 22.79 -38.82 22.56
C LYS A 10 22.96 -37.42 23.18
N SER A 11 22.03 -36.51 22.92
CA SER A 11 21.93 -35.24 23.62
C SER A 11 21.32 -35.42 25.02
N HIS A 12 21.98 -34.83 26.01
CA HIS A 12 21.55 -34.83 27.42
C HIS A 12 20.32 -33.94 27.59
N PHE A 13 19.25 -34.54 28.07
CA PHE A 13 18.08 -33.78 28.56
C PHE A 13 18.36 -33.29 29.99
N TYR A 14 18.35 -31.98 30.23
CA TYR A 14 18.24 -31.38 31.54
C TYR A 14 16.77 -31.29 31.94
N PRO A 15 16.37 -31.70 33.15
CA PRO A 15 14.99 -31.56 33.60
C PRO A 15 14.71 -30.11 34.01
N ILE A 16 13.76 -29.47 33.33
CA ILE A 16 13.16 -28.18 33.78
C ILE A 16 12.25 -28.50 34.98
N ARG A 17 12.58 -27.98 36.16
CA ARG A 17 11.71 -28.03 37.32
C ARG A 17 10.56 -27.06 37.14
N CYS A 18 9.37 -27.56 36.82
CA CYS A 18 8.12 -26.83 36.98
C CYS A 18 7.61 -26.99 38.39
N GLY A 19 7.61 -25.91 39.16
CA GLY A 19 7.07 -25.88 40.53
C GLY A 19 5.56 -25.71 40.54
N PHE A 20 4.78 -26.79 40.36
CA PHE A 20 3.38 -26.85 40.74
C PHE A 20 3.05 -28.18 41.43
N PRO A 21 2.21 -28.23 42.48
CA PRO A 21 1.94 -29.43 43.22
C PRO A 21 1.06 -30.38 42.42
N PHE A 22 1.60 -31.58 42.15
CA PHE A 22 0.87 -32.68 41.53
C PHE A 22 -0.14 -33.28 42.51
N THR A 23 -1.42 -33.18 42.21
CA THR A 23 -2.46 -33.97 42.87
C THR A 23 -2.58 -35.34 42.18
N ASN A 24 -2.86 -36.39 42.95
CA ASN A 24 -2.89 -37.82 42.63
C ASN A 24 -3.83 -38.30 41.48
N ARG A 25 -4.18 -37.45 40.51
CA ARG A 25 -5.04 -37.81 39.37
C ARG A 25 -4.30 -38.06 38.04
N CYS A 26 -2.98 -37.97 38.01
CA CYS A 26 -2.24 -38.11 36.74
C CYS A 26 -1.81 -39.55 36.39
N TYR A 27 -2.03 -40.55 37.22
CA TYR A 27 -1.57 -41.91 36.99
C TYR A 27 -2.52 -42.79 36.13
N GLU A 28 -3.78 -42.41 35.96
CA GLU A 28 -4.74 -43.18 35.16
C GLU A 28 -4.78 -42.87 33.66
N VAL A 29 -4.05 -41.85 33.16
CA VAL A 29 -4.14 -41.40 31.78
C VAL A 29 -3.11 -42.12 30.86
N PHE A 30 -2.13 -42.82 31.42
CA PHE A 30 -1.06 -43.42 30.61
C PHE A 30 -1.34 -44.80 30.03
N ASN A 31 -2.49 -45.41 30.27
CA ASN A 31 -2.80 -46.76 29.84
C ASN A 31 -3.92 -46.86 28.76
N LYS A 32 -4.13 -45.83 27.92
CA LYS A 32 -5.00 -45.90 26.74
C LYS A 32 -4.24 -45.70 25.43
N PRO A 33 -4.64 -46.46 24.35
CA PRO A 33 -3.82 -46.51 23.14
C PRO A 33 -3.78 -45.20 22.36
N ARG A 34 -2.69 -44.99 21.66
CA ARG A 34 -2.18 -43.84 20.90
C ARG A 34 -3.15 -42.95 20.09
N LYS A 35 -4.45 -43.24 20.03
CA LYS A 35 -5.44 -42.43 19.32
C LYS A 35 -5.89 -41.16 20.04
N PHE A 36 -5.60 -41.03 21.35
CA PHE A 36 -6.07 -39.89 22.16
C PHE A 36 -5.06 -38.74 22.26
N CYS A 37 -3.80 -38.96 21.88
CA CYS A 37 -2.77 -37.92 21.95
C CYS A 37 -2.87 -36.91 20.82
N TYR A 38 -3.40 -37.25 19.64
CA TYR A 38 -3.53 -36.34 18.51
C TYR A 38 -4.60 -35.26 18.70
N THR A 39 -5.72 -35.62 19.31
CA THR A 39 -6.82 -34.67 19.54
C THR A 39 -6.53 -33.63 20.64
N TYR A 40 -5.65 -33.94 21.60
CA TYR A 40 -5.28 -33.01 22.66
C TYR A 40 -4.17 -32.03 22.22
N LEU A 41 -3.27 -32.45 21.35
CA LEU A 41 -2.26 -31.58 20.73
C LEU A 41 -2.90 -30.62 19.73
N ASP A 42 -3.87 -31.08 18.96
CA ASP A 42 -4.65 -30.23 18.04
C ASP A 42 -5.49 -29.19 18.80
N TYR A 43 -6.07 -29.56 19.94
CA TYR A 43 -6.82 -28.60 20.78
C TYR A 43 -5.91 -27.58 21.48
N TYR A 44 -4.69 -27.98 21.87
CA TYR A 44 -3.70 -27.06 22.44
C TYR A 44 -3.02 -26.20 21.37
N LEU A 45 -2.79 -26.69 20.17
CA LEU A 45 -2.28 -25.89 19.04
C LEU A 45 -3.35 -24.90 18.54
N LEU A 46 -4.62 -25.28 18.53
CA LEU A 46 -5.72 -24.37 18.16
C LEU A 46 -6.00 -23.29 19.23
N THR A 47 -5.67 -23.54 20.51
CA THR A 47 -5.86 -22.53 21.59
C THR A 47 -4.63 -21.66 21.84
N TYR A 48 -3.46 -21.97 21.28
CA TYR A 48 -2.23 -21.16 21.43
C TYR A 48 -1.89 -20.30 20.22
N PHE A 49 -2.59 -20.43 19.09
CA PHE A 49 -2.63 -19.39 18.06
C PHE A 49 -3.63 -18.31 18.49
N LYS A 50 -3.38 -17.70 19.63
CA LYS A 50 -3.99 -16.44 20.01
C LYS A 50 -3.37 -15.36 19.14
N GLU A 51 -3.96 -15.20 17.96
CA GLU A 51 -4.24 -13.98 17.25
C GLU A 51 -3.25 -12.83 17.46
N PHE A 52 -2.26 -12.75 16.59
CA PHE A 52 -1.54 -11.49 16.39
C PHE A 52 -2.55 -10.48 15.86
N PRO A 53 -2.72 -9.31 16.50
CA PRO A 53 -3.55 -8.25 15.96
C PRO A 53 -2.94 -7.75 14.66
N MET A 54 -3.71 -7.70 13.60
CA MET A 54 -3.24 -7.37 12.27
C MET A 54 -3.88 -6.10 11.70
N PRO A 55 -3.30 -5.49 10.65
CA PRO A 55 -3.14 -4.06 10.53
C PRO A 55 -4.28 -3.26 9.90
N ILE A 56 -5.11 -3.80 9.00
CA ILE A 56 -6.17 -3.00 8.38
C ILE A 56 -7.56 -3.40 8.88
N ARG A 57 -8.33 -2.37 9.29
CA ARG A 57 -9.76 -2.50 9.59
C ARG A 57 -10.56 -2.03 8.40
N ILE A 58 -11.36 -2.91 7.84
CA ILE A 58 -12.20 -2.66 6.66
C ILE A 58 -13.60 -3.26 6.87
N PRO A 59 -14.64 -2.72 6.19
CA PRO A 59 -15.98 -3.27 6.26
C PRO A 59 -16.02 -4.75 5.84
N ASP A 60 -16.73 -5.58 6.60
CA ASP A 60 -16.86 -7.02 6.32
C ASP A 60 -17.36 -7.31 4.89
N ALA A 61 -18.27 -6.47 4.39
CA ALA A 61 -18.89 -6.62 3.07
C ALA A 61 -18.06 -6.00 1.92
N LEU A 62 -16.89 -5.42 2.19
CA LEU A 62 -16.05 -4.85 1.14
C LEU A 62 -15.47 -5.97 0.25
N PRO A 63 -15.58 -5.91 -1.10
CA PRO A 63 -15.05 -6.96 -1.99
C PRO A 63 -13.56 -7.26 -1.78
N ALA A 64 -12.76 -6.24 -1.43
CA ALA A 64 -11.35 -6.40 -1.12
C ALA A 64 -11.12 -7.38 0.05
N THR A 65 -12.04 -7.46 1.03
CA THR A 65 -11.92 -8.37 2.18
C THR A 65 -11.77 -9.82 1.74
N SER A 66 -12.66 -10.31 0.87
CA SER A 66 -12.63 -11.68 0.38
C SER A 66 -11.40 -11.99 -0.48
N VAL A 67 -10.97 -11.03 -1.31
CA VAL A 67 -9.78 -11.18 -2.15
C VAL A 67 -8.51 -11.28 -1.29
N LEU A 68 -8.35 -10.40 -0.33
CA LEU A 68 -7.19 -10.38 0.57
C LEU A 68 -7.12 -11.65 1.43
N GLN A 69 -8.26 -12.14 1.93
CA GLN A 69 -8.32 -13.41 2.66
C GLN A 69 -7.91 -14.61 1.78
N GLN A 70 -8.32 -14.66 0.50
CA GLN A 70 -7.88 -15.69 -0.44
C GLN A 70 -6.37 -15.65 -0.73
N GLU A 71 -5.77 -14.47 -0.64
CA GLU A 71 -4.32 -14.27 -0.79
C GLU A 71 -3.54 -14.56 0.51
N ASN A 72 -4.19 -15.10 1.56
CA ASN A 72 -3.62 -15.27 2.90
C ASN A 72 -3.13 -13.94 3.53
N VAL A 73 -3.69 -12.83 3.11
CA VAL A 73 -3.51 -11.53 3.74
C VAL A 73 -4.55 -11.39 4.84
N PHE A 74 -4.09 -11.25 6.05
CA PHE A 74 -5.02 -11.08 7.17
C PHE A 74 -5.60 -9.67 7.18
N VAL A 75 -6.92 -9.58 7.26
CA VAL A 75 -7.65 -8.33 7.44
C VAL A 75 -8.49 -8.41 8.70
N MET A 76 -8.51 -7.31 9.45
CA MET A 76 -9.39 -7.18 10.59
C MET A 76 -10.73 -6.63 10.14
N THR A 77 -11.80 -7.38 10.35
CA THR A 77 -13.13 -6.88 10.08
C THR A 77 -13.60 -5.94 11.18
N GLU A 78 -14.55 -5.04 10.88
CA GLU A 78 -15.10 -4.10 11.86
C GLU A 78 -15.61 -4.80 13.11
N THR A 79 -16.31 -5.93 12.94
CA THR A 79 -16.86 -6.74 14.05
C THR A 79 -15.78 -7.24 14.99
N ARG A 80 -14.61 -7.58 14.48
CA ARG A 80 -13.48 -8.09 15.25
C ARG A 80 -12.70 -6.97 15.96
N ALA A 81 -12.58 -5.80 15.33
CA ALA A 81 -11.83 -4.66 15.86
C ALA A 81 -12.44 -4.04 17.11
N LEU A 82 -13.76 -4.20 17.33
CA LEU A 82 -14.48 -3.64 18.49
C LEU A 82 -14.00 -4.15 19.85
N ASN A 83 -13.17 -5.20 19.90
CA ASN A 83 -12.69 -5.82 21.14
C ASN A 83 -11.22 -5.47 21.47
N GLN A 84 -10.62 -4.47 20.83
CA GLN A 84 -9.21 -4.11 21.04
C GLN A 84 -9.06 -2.65 21.49
N ASP A 85 -8.25 -2.44 22.51
CA ASP A 85 -8.00 -1.13 23.15
C ASP A 85 -6.79 -0.41 22.49
N ILE A 86 -6.67 -0.48 21.17
CA ILE A 86 -5.58 0.13 20.38
C ILE A 86 -6.18 1.23 19.51
N ARG A 87 -5.60 2.44 19.53
CA ARG A 87 -5.97 3.50 18.60
C ARG A 87 -5.50 3.13 17.19
N PRO A 88 -6.40 2.81 16.25
CA PRO A 88 -6.01 2.55 14.87
C PRO A 88 -5.61 3.85 14.17
N GLN A 89 -4.70 3.76 13.20
CA GLN A 89 -4.36 4.87 12.32
C GLN A 89 -5.49 5.09 11.30
N LYS A 90 -6.04 6.29 11.24
CA LYS A 90 -7.12 6.64 10.30
C LYS A 90 -6.53 7.07 8.96
N ILE A 91 -6.70 6.24 7.95
CA ILE A 91 -6.22 6.50 6.59
C ILE A 91 -7.38 6.70 5.64
N ILE A 92 -7.37 7.82 4.92
CA ILE A 92 -8.29 8.05 3.80
C ILE A 92 -7.63 7.61 2.49
N ILE A 93 -8.41 7.01 1.59
CA ILE A 93 -8.02 6.75 0.21
C ILE A 93 -8.94 7.50 -0.73
N LEU A 94 -8.48 8.63 -1.28
CA LEU A 94 -9.15 9.31 -2.39
C LEU A 94 -8.88 8.53 -3.68
N ASN A 95 -9.84 7.71 -4.06
CA ASN A 95 -9.70 6.80 -5.18
C ASN A 95 -10.23 7.44 -6.49
N LEU A 96 -9.31 7.93 -7.32
CA LEU A 96 -9.60 8.57 -8.61
C LEU A 96 -9.52 7.58 -9.79
N MET A 97 -9.11 6.32 -9.55
CA MET A 97 -9.00 5.32 -10.60
C MET A 97 -10.37 4.88 -11.14
N PRO A 98 -10.45 4.51 -12.44
CA PRO A 98 -11.71 4.06 -13.03
C PRO A 98 -12.17 2.69 -12.52
N LYS A 99 -11.24 1.74 -12.27
CA LYS A 99 -11.50 0.42 -11.70
C LYS A 99 -11.28 0.45 -10.18
N LYS A 100 -12.20 1.09 -9.44
CA LYS A 100 -12.02 1.39 -8.02
C LYS A 100 -11.81 0.15 -7.16
N ILE A 101 -12.57 -0.91 -7.35
CA ILE A 101 -12.50 -2.16 -6.58
C ILE A 101 -11.12 -2.83 -6.72
N GLU A 102 -10.54 -2.81 -7.92
CA GLU A 102 -9.20 -3.33 -8.15
C GLU A 102 -8.15 -2.49 -7.40
N THR A 103 -8.23 -1.18 -7.51
CA THR A 103 -7.31 -0.25 -6.83
C THR A 103 -7.41 -0.35 -5.31
N GLU A 104 -8.63 -0.48 -4.76
CA GLU A 104 -8.86 -0.75 -3.33
C GLU A 104 -8.06 -1.97 -2.87
N THR A 105 -8.22 -3.09 -3.59
CA THR A 105 -7.52 -4.34 -3.27
C THR A 105 -5.99 -4.16 -3.35
N GLN A 106 -5.49 -3.46 -4.38
CA GLN A 106 -4.06 -3.23 -4.57
C GLN A 106 -3.46 -2.42 -3.43
N ILE A 107 -4.08 -1.31 -3.04
CA ILE A 107 -3.58 -0.44 -1.95
C ILE A 107 -3.72 -1.13 -0.59
N MET A 108 -4.87 -1.75 -0.31
CA MET A 108 -5.11 -2.43 0.96
C MET A 108 -4.15 -3.61 1.17
N ARG A 109 -3.77 -4.32 0.10
CA ARG A 109 -2.73 -5.36 0.15
C ARG A 109 -1.40 -4.83 0.66
N LEU A 110 -0.98 -3.63 0.24
CA LEU A 110 0.26 -3.02 0.69
C LEU A 110 0.16 -2.50 2.12
N LEU A 111 -0.95 -1.85 2.48
CA LEU A 111 -1.19 -1.36 3.84
C LEU A 111 -1.28 -2.49 4.87
N SER A 112 -1.75 -3.67 4.48
CA SER A 112 -1.88 -4.83 5.37
C SER A 112 -0.55 -5.46 5.80
N ASN A 113 0.56 -5.12 5.14
CA ASN A 113 1.88 -5.64 5.49
C ASN A 113 2.57 -4.82 6.59
N SER A 114 1.83 -4.46 7.62
CA SER A 114 2.30 -3.70 8.80
C SER A 114 1.71 -4.31 10.06
N SER A 115 2.40 -4.18 11.20
CA SER A 115 1.86 -4.53 12.51
C SER A 115 0.96 -3.43 13.10
N LEU A 116 0.84 -2.29 12.45
CA LEU A 116 -0.01 -1.19 12.88
C LEU A 116 -1.47 -1.46 12.51
N GLN A 117 -2.39 -1.13 13.40
CA GLN A 117 -3.81 -1.18 13.09
C GLN A 117 -4.20 0.05 12.29
N VAL A 118 -4.84 -0.15 11.14
CA VAL A 118 -5.26 0.91 10.21
C VAL A 118 -6.76 0.83 9.95
N ASP A 119 -7.45 1.95 10.17
CA ASP A 119 -8.83 2.18 9.75
C ASP A 119 -8.84 2.86 8.39
N ILE A 120 -9.52 2.28 7.43
CA ILE A 120 -9.57 2.81 6.06
C ILE A 120 -10.93 3.42 5.77
N GLU A 121 -10.92 4.69 5.37
CA GLU A 121 -12.08 5.37 4.80
C GLU A 121 -11.85 5.62 3.31
N LEU A 122 -12.81 5.21 2.48
CA LEU A 122 -12.76 5.43 1.03
C LEU A 122 -13.45 6.74 0.69
N LEU A 123 -12.76 7.60 -0.07
CA LEU A 123 -13.24 8.91 -0.51
C LEU A 123 -13.41 8.94 -2.03
N ARG A 124 -14.50 9.55 -2.50
CA ARG A 124 -14.76 9.84 -3.91
C ARG A 124 -14.96 11.33 -4.12
N VAL A 125 -14.75 11.78 -5.34
CA VAL A 125 -15.19 13.11 -5.80
C VAL A 125 -16.66 13.05 -6.23
N ASP A 126 -17.43 14.05 -5.87
CA ASP A 126 -18.89 14.08 -6.11
C ASP A 126 -19.25 14.38 -7.56
N ASN A 127 -18.48 15.23 -8.22
CA ASN A 127 -18.76 15.69 -9.59
C ASN A 127 -18.37 14.66 -10.67
N ARG A 128 -18.22 13.37 -10.31
CA ARG A 128 -17.84 12.32 -11.25
C ARG A 128 -18.78 11.12 -11.17
N THR A 129 -19.45 10.81 -12.28
CA THR A 129 -20.14 9.53 -12.44
C THR A 129 -19.14 8.43 -12.78
N SER A 130 -19.02 7.42 -11.94
CA SER A 130 -18.16 6.27 -12.22
C SER A 130 -18.83 5.36 -13.25
N LYS A 131 -18.14 5.10 -14.39
CA LYS A 131 -18.63 4.20 -15.43
C LYS A 131 -18.31 2.72 -15.16
N ASN A 132 -17.26 2.45 -14.38
CA ASN A 132 -16.68 1.10 -14.21
C ASN A 132 -16.86 0.56 -12.78
N THR A 133 -17.57 1.26 -11.91
CA THR A 133 -17.85 0.82 -10.53
C THR A 133 -19.33 0.93 -10.26
N PRO A 134 -19.99 -0.13 -9.77
CA PRO A 134 -21.42 -0.12 -9.48
C PRO A 134 -21.79 0.97 -8.46
N SER A 135 -22.89 1.69 -8.71
CA SER A 135 -23.37 2.74 -7.79
C SER A 135 -23.64 2.21 -6.38
N LYS A 136 -24.12 0.96 -6.26
CA LYS A 136 -24.33 0.31 -4.97
C LYS A 136 -23.03 0.23 -4.16
N HIS A 137 -21.90 -0.13 -4.80
CA HIS A 137 -20.59 -0.18 -4.16
C HIS A 137 -20.17 1.20 -3.65
N LEU A 138 -20.28 2.23 -4.51
CA LEU A 138 -19.92 3.60 -4.14
C LEU A 138 -20.77 4.11 -2.96
N ASN A 139 -22.07 3.88 -2.98
CA ASN A 139 -22.95 4.35 -1.93
C ASN A 139 -22.77 3.59 -0.60
N SER A 140 -22.29 2.34 -0.65
CA SER A 140 -22.08 1.54 0.55
C SER A 140 -20.74 1.80 1.24
N PHE A 141 -19.68 2.12 0.48
CA PHE A 141 -18.31 2.12 1.01
C PHE A 141 -17.59 3.46 0.88
N TYR A 142 -18.07 4.38 0.02
CA TYR A 142 -17.41 5.66 -0.21
C TYR A 142 -18.12 6.81 0.49
N ARG A 143 -17.31 7.69 1.07
CA ARG A 143 -17.75 8.99 1.54
C ARG A 143 -17.48 10.07 0.50
N ASN A 144 -18.19 11.19 0.59
CA ASN A 144 -17.85 12.43 -0.11
C ASN A 144 -17.05 13.37 0.81
N PHE A 145 -16.48 14.42 0.24
CA PHE A 145 -15.61 15.32 0.97
C PHE A 145 -16.34 16.08 2.10
N ASP A 146 -17.60 16.48 1.90
CA ASP A 146 -18.37 17.17 2.94
C ASP A 146 -18.56 16.35 4.22
N GLN A 147 -18.58 15.02 4.09
CA GLN A 147 -18.74 14.13 5.23
C GLN A 147 -17.47 13.98 6.08
N ILE A 148 -16.31 14.38 5.54
CA ILE A 148 -15.02 14.18 6.20
C ILE A 148 -14.29 15.48 6.53
N ARG A 149 -14.61 16.60 5.88
CA ARG A 149 -13.85 17.86 5.98
C ARG A 149 -13.68 18.41 7.40
N GLY A 150 -14.56 18.07 8.33
CA GLY A 150 -14.49 18.46 9.73
C GLY A 150 -13.67 17.55 10.65
N HIS A 151 -12.97 16.55 10.08
CA HIS A 151 -12.21 15.56 10.85
C HIS A 151 -10.73 15.61 10.50
N ASN A 152 -9.88 15.17 11.43
CA ASN A 152 -8.46 15.00 11.23
C ASN A 152 -8.11 13.52 11.03
N TYR A 153 -7.06 13.28 10.23
CA TYR A 153 -6.63 11.94 9.84
C TYR A 153 -5.13 11.77 9.96
N ASP A 154 -4.70 10.53 10.16
CA ASP A 154 -3.29 10.19 10.24
C ASP A 154 -2.63 10.17 8.86
N GLY A 155 -3.35 9.71 7.84
CA GLY A 155 -2.83 9.66 6.48
C GLY A 155 -3.90 9.82 5.40
N LEU A 156 -3.48 10.30 4.23
CA LEU A 156 -4.28 10.37 3.03
C LEU A 156 -3.49 9.79 1.86
N ILE A 157 -4.11 8.88 1.11
CA ILE A 157 -3.57 8.38 -0.16
C ILE A 157 -4.45 8.92 -1.28
N ILE A 158 -3.87 9.66 -2.21
CA ILE A 158 -4.54 10.10 -3.44
C ILE A 158 -4.02 9.23 -4.59
N THR A 159 -4.91 8.49 -5.23
CA THR A 159 -4.53 7.56 -6.29
C THR A 159 -4.28 8.26 -7.62
N GLY A 160 -3.65 7.56 -8.55
CA GLY A 160 -3.59 7.98 -9.94
C GLY A 160 -4.96 8.16 -10.60
N ALA A 161 -4.95 8.76 -11.78
CA ALA A 161 -6.09 8.86 -12.69
C ALA A 161 -5.58 8.83 -14.14
N PRO A 162 -6.33 8.28 -15.11
CA PRO A 162 -5.92 8.24 -16.52
C PRO A 162 -6.12 9.61 -17.22
N LEU A 163 -5.56 10.67 -16.66
CA LEU A 163 -5.74 12.06 -17.06
C LEU A 163 -4.41 12.76 -17.43
N GLY A 164 -3.37 11.98 -17.71
CA GLY A 164 -2.05 12.52 -17.97
C GLY A 164 -2.00 13.54 -19.12
N LEU A 165 -2.84 13.42 -20.13
CA LEU A 165 -2.92 14.33 -21.28
C LEU A 165 -3.99 15.44 -21.14
N VAL A 166 -4.86 15.36 -20.14
CA VAL A 166 -5.93 16.34 -19.91
C VAL A 166 -5.40 17.50 -19.08
N ALA A 167 -5.57 18.74 -19.53
CA ALA A 167 -5.21 19.91 -18.71
C ALA A 167 -5.99 19.91 -17.39
N PHE A 168 -5.43 20.44 -16.30
CA PHE A 168 -6.12 20.44 -15.01
C PHE A 168 -7.42 21.22 -15.07
N GLU A 169 -7.43 22.32 -15.80
CA GLU A 169 -8.58 23.20 -16.00
C GLU A 169 -9.75 22.50 -16.73
N ASP A 170 -9.45 21.46 -17.52
CA ASP A 170 -10.44 20.64 -18.25
C ASP A 170 -10.93 19.43 -17.44
N VAL A 171 -10.35 19.16 -16.27
CA VAL A 171 -10.79 18.08 -15.38
C VAL A 171 -11.97 18.58 -14.55
N THR A 172 -13.17 18.09 -14.82
CA THR A 172 -14.43 18.57 -14.22
C THR A 172 -14.46 18.56 -12.69
N TYR A 173 -13.71 17.68 -12.06
CA TYR A 173 -13.59 17.55 -10.60
C TYR A 173 -12.26 18.08 -10.04
N TRP A 174 -11.49 18.80 -10.84
CA TRP A 174 -10.23 19.40 -10.39
C TRP A 174 -10.41 20.34 -9.19
N PRO A 175 -11.40 21.24 -9.17
CA PRO A 175 -11.59 22.13 -8.02
C PRO A 175 -11.76 21.37 -6.70
N GLU A 176 -12.48 20.26 -6.70
CA GLU A 176 -12.69 19.42 -5.50
C GLU A 176 -11.40 18.70 -5.10
N VAL A 177 -10.63 18.18 -6.06
CA VAL A 177 -9.32 17.54 -5.78
C VAL A 177 -8.33 18.55 -5.22
N ASP A 178 -8.26 19.75 -5.80
CA ASP A 178 -7.42 20.84 -5.32
C ASP A 178 -7.81 21.25 -3.88
N GLU A 179 -9.10 21.42 -3.60
CA GLU A 179 -9.62 21.71 -2.26
C GLU A 179 -9.20 20.61 -1.25
N ILE A 180 -9.31 19.33 -1.61
CA ILE A 180 -8.88 18.21 -0.76
C ILE A 180 -7.36 18.23 -0.52
N ILE A 181 -6.56 18.55 -1.54
CA ILE A 181 -5.10 18.67 -1.40
C ILE A 181 -4.75 19.81 -0.45
N GLN A 182 -5.36 20.99 -0.59
CA GLN A 182 -5.14 22.13 0.30
C GLN A 182 -5.61 21.82 1.74
N TRP A 183 -6.80 21.20 1.89
CA TRP A 183 -7.33 20.76 3.17
C TRP A 183 -6.39 19.77 3.88
N SER A 184 -5.74 18.89 3.14
CA SER A 184 -4.84 17.89 3.72
C SER A 184 -3.65 18.50 4.47
N ARG A 185 -3.22 19.71 4.11
CA ARG A 185 -2.12 20.42 4.79
C ARG A 185 -2.38 20.69 6.27
N THR A 186 -3.64 20.81 6.66
CA THR A 186 -4.04 21.16 8.03
C THR A 186 -4.77 20.04 8.76
N HIS A 187 -5.28 19.03 8.04
CA HIS A 187 -6.11 17.98 8.61
C HIS A 187 -5.50 16.56 8.50
N VAL A 188 -4.36 16.43 7.80
CA VAL A 188 -3.72 15.13 7.58
C VAL A 188 -2.25 15.19 7.98
N THR A 189 -1.78 14.20 8.74
CA THR A 189 -0.37 14.14 9.16
C THR A 189 0.56 13.91 7.98
N SER A 190 0.24 12.95 7.07
CA SER A 190 1.04 12.71 5.86
C SER A 190 0.15 12.33 4.69
N THR A 191 0.38 12.97 3.53
CA THR A 191 -0.34 12.72 2.27
C THR A 191 0.57 12.05 1.27
N LEU A 192 0.15 10.88 0.75
CA LEU A 192 0.82 10.12 -0.30
C LEU A 192 0.12 10.33 -1.65
N PHE A 193 0.86 10.91 -2.59
CA PHE A 193 0.40 11.20 -3.95
C PHE A 193 0.94 10.13 -4.92
N LEU A 194 0.06 9.36 -5.58
CA LEU A 194 0.45 8.32 -6.51
C LEU A 194 0.21 8.73 -7.98
N CYS A 195 1.22 8.60 -8.82
CA CYS A 195 1.18 8.81 -10.27
C CYS A 195 0.57 10.18 -10.68
N TRP A 196 -0.65 10.22 -11.25
CA TRP A 196 -1.32 11.47 -11.62
C TRP A 196 -1.53 12.39 -10.40
N ALA A 197 -1.79 11.84 -9.23
CA ALA A 197 -1.89 12.64 -8.02
C ALA A 197 -0.58 13.36 -7.68
N ALA A 198 0.59 12.79 -8.02
CA ALA A 198 1.86 13.51 -7.87
C ALA A 198 1.91 14.78 -8.71
N GLN A 199 1.39 14.76 -9.97
CA GLN A 199 1.24 15.98 -10.77
C GLN A 199 0.24 16.95 -10.14
N ALA A 200 -0.88 16.43 -9.65
CA ALA A 200 -1.92 17.23 -9.01
C ALA A 200 -1.38 17.94 -7.75
N GLY A 201 -0.62 17.24 -6.92
CA GLY A 201 0.04 17.82 -5.76
C GLY A 201 1.08 18.89 -6.14
N LEU A 202 1.93 18.63 -7.14
CA LEU A 202 2.89 19.64 -7.65
C LEU A 202 2.18 20.87 -8.22
N LYS A 203 1.07 20.71 -8.90
CA LYS A 203 0.25 21.84 -9.39
C LYS A 203 -0.38 22.62 -8.25
N SER A 204 -1.04 21.92 -7.32
CA SER A 204 -1.77 22.53 -6.22
C SER A 204 -0.87 23.25 -5.22
N LEU A 205 0.24 22.61 -4.82
CA LEU A 205 1.10 23.07 -3.72
C LEU A 205 2.29 23.92 -4.18
N TYR A 206 2.78 23.70 -5.40
CA TYR A 206 3.94 24.40 -5.95
C TYR A 206 3.61 25.22 -7.22
N GLY A 207 2.37 25.20 -7.70
CA GLY A 207 1.96 25.90 -8.91
C GLY A 207 2.59 25.36 -10.21
N LEU A 208 3.23 24.17 -10.17
CA LEU A 208 3.97 23.66 -11.32
C LEU A 208 3.05 23.17 -12.43
N PRO A 209 3.26 23.59 -13.68
CA PRO A 209 2.54 23.06 -14.82
C PRO A 209 2.94 21.61 -15.08
N LYS A 210 2.00 20.87 -15.66
CA LYS A 210 2.21 19.50 -16.09
C LYS A 210 3.30 19.42 -17.16
N GLN A 211 4.29 18.56 -16.95
CA GLN A 211 5.25 18.18 -17.98
C GLN A 211 4.71 16.92 -18.68
N THR A 212 4.51 16.98 -19.99
CA THR A 212 3.98 15.85 -20.77
C THR A 212 5.06 15.20 -21.61
N ARG A 213 5.00 13.86 -21.70
CA ARG A 213 5.85 13.06 -22.59
C ARG A 213 5.19 12.92 -23.94
N THR A 214 6.00 12.84 -24.97
CA THR A 214 5.54 12.54 -26.36
C THR A 214 5.05 11.10 -26.50
N GLN A 215 5.58 10.19 -25.68
CA GLN A 215 5.19 8.78 -25.64
C GLN A 215 4.87 8.36 -24.20
N LYS A 216 3.86 7.48 -24.05
CA LYS A 216 3.52 6.88 -22.76
C LYS A 216 4.71 6.10 -22.22
N LEU A 217 5.13 6.41 -21.01
CA LEU A 217 6.07 5.59 -20.26
C LEU A 217 5.29 4.40 -19.71
N SER A 218 5.59 3.19 -20.17
CA SER A 218 4.94 1.95 -19.74
C SER A 218 5.99 0.86 -19.58
N GLY A 219 5.99 0.18 -18.43
CA GLY A 219 6.93 -0.90 -18.15
C GLY A 219 7.44 -0.89 -16.72
N VAL A 220 8.48 -1.69 -16.47
CA VAL A 220 9.19 -1.82 -15.19
C VAL A 220 10.58 -1.21 -15.33
N TYR A 221 10.82 -0.16 -14.57
CA TYR A 221 12.04 0.64 -14.66
C TYR A 221 12.86 0.49 -13.39
N GLN A 222 14.17 0.36 -13.58
CA GLN A 222 15.12 0.40 -12.47
C GLN A 222 15.21 1.82 -11.93
N GLN A 223 15.07 1.92 -10.60
CA GLN A 223 15.23 3.14 -9.84
C GLN A 223 16.52 3.04 -9.02
N THR A 224 17.21 4.14 -8.83
CA THR A 224 18.38 4.26 -7.96
C THR A 224 17.99 5.10 -6.74
N VAL A 225 18.29 4.61 -5.55
CA VAL A 225 18.12 5.36 -4.30
C VAL A 225 19.21 6.40 -4.23
N ASN A 226 18.84 7.66 -3.99
CA ASN A 226 19.80 8.73 -3.83
C ASN A 226 20.57 8.58 -2.50
N PRO A 227 21.85 8.99 -2.45
CA PRO A 227 22.63 8.94 -1.22
C PRO A 227 21.94 9.69 -0.07
N GLY A 228 21.88 9.06 1.09
CA GLY A 228 21.22 9.57 2.29
C GLY A 228 20.46 8.45 2.98
N HIS A 229 20.17 8.62 4.27
CA HIS A 229 19.42 7.63 5.05
C HIS A 229 18.04 8.17 5.38
N ASP A 230 17.15 8.21 4.38
CA ASP A 230 15.77 8.60 4.62
C ASP A 230 14.92 7.44 5.16
N ALA A 231 13.99 7.77 6.04
CA ALA A 231 13.09 6.81 6.65
C ALA A 231 12.21 6.09 5.61
N LEU A 232 11.81 6.78 4.53
CA LEU A 232 10.97 6.21 3.47
C LEU A 232 11.70 5.14 2.64
N THR A 233 13.02 5.26 2.49
CA THR A 233 13.85 4.30 1.74
C THR A 233 14.60 3.33 2.66
N ARG A 234 14.28 3.31 3.95
CA ARG A 234 14.93 2.41 4.90
C ARG A 234 14.73 0.95 4.51
N GLY A 235 15.86 0.23 4.37
CA GLY A 235 15.88 -1.18 3.98
C GLY A 235 15.74 -1.42 2.49
N PHE A 236 15.70 -0.37 1.66
CA PHE A 236 15.77 -0.53 0.21
C PHE A 236 17.17 -0.98 -0.21
N ASP A 237 17.23 -1.74 -1.29
CA ASP A 237 18.47 -1.92 -2.04
C ASP A 237 18.85 -0.61 -2.71
N ASP A 238 20.15 -0.42 -3.05
CA ASP A 238 20.63 0.76 -3.76
C ASP A 238 19.91 0.98 -5.11
N GLN A 239 19.43 -0.12 -5.69
CA GLN A 239 18.65 -0.15 -6.92
C GLN A 239 17.46 -1.10 -6.78
N PHE A 240 16.31 -0.68 -7.28
CA PHE A 240 15.09 -1.48 -7.25
C PHE A 240 14.24 -1.26 -8.49
N LEU A 241 13.30 -2.17 -8.74
CA LEU A 241 12.39 -2.11 -9.86
C LEU A 241 11.05 -1.50 -9.46
N ALA A 242 10.50 -0.64 -10.34
CA ALA A 242 9.19 -0.03 -10.13
C ALA A 242 8.39 0.07 -11.42
N PRO A 243 7.08 -0.26 -11.39
CA PRO A 243 6.20 -0.12 -12.56
C PRO A 243 5.89 1.36 -12.81
N GLN A 244 5.83 1.70 -14.08
CA GLN A 244 5.43 3.02 -14.58
C GLN A 244 4.33 2.86 -15.62
N SER A 245 3.31 3.72 -15.58
CA SER A 245 2.27 3.85 -16.60
C SER A 245 1.76 5.27 -16.63
N ARG A 246 2.42 6.14 -17.39
CA ARG A 246 2.08 7.57 -17.42
C ARG A 246 2.51 8.27 -18.70
N THR A 247 1.82 9.37 -18.98
CA THR A 247 2.18 10.33 -20.04
C THR A 247 2.77 11.63 -19.48
N ALA A 248 2.91 11.70 -18.13
CA ALA A 248 3.59 12.81 -17.48
C ALA A 248 5.09 12.57 -17.37
N ASP A 249 5.83 13.65 -17.32
CA ASP A 249 7.24 13.64 -17.02
C ASP A 249 7.54 14.32 -15.68
N PHE A 250 8.63 13.87 -15.03
CA PHE A 250 9.10 14.41 -13.77
C PHE A 250 10.63 14.60 -13.84
N PRO A 251 11.12 15.55 -14.67
CA PRO A 251 12.55 15.79 -14.82
C PRO A 251 13.14 16.21 -13.48
N VAL A 252 14.22 15.53 -13.06
CA VAL A 252 14.88 15.77 -11.77
C VAL A 252 15.27 17.25 -11.62
N ASP A 253 15.97 17.79 -12.61
CA ASP A 253 16.43 19.19 -12.59
C ASP A 253 15.27 20.19 -12.49
N TYR A 254 14.14 19.87 -13.15
CA TYR A 254 12.97 20.73 -13.11
C TYR A 254 12.33 20.75 -11.72
N ILE A 255 12.19 19.58 -11.09
CA ILE A 255 11.66 19.45 -9.72
C ILE A 255 12.60 20.17 -8.73
N THR A 256 13.88 19.84 -8.73
CA THR A 256 14.87 20.42 -7.82
C THR A 256 14.97 21.94 -7.91
N LYS A 257 14.80 22.49 -9.13
CA LYS A 257 14.87 23.94 -9.35
C LYS A 257 13.62 24.70 -8.87
N ASN A 258 12.46 24.05 -8.90
CA ASN A 258 11.17 24.73 -8.71
C ASN A 258 10.44 24.31 -7.44
N THR A 259 11.01 23.40 -6.65
CA THR A 259 10.46 22.96 -5.35
C THR A 259 11.57 22.76 -4.35
N ASP A 260 11.21 22.66 -3.08
CA ASP A 260 12.07 22.25 -1.96
C ASP A 260 12.01 20.72 -1.69
N LEU A 261 11.37 19.98 -2.57
CA LEU A 261 11.23 18.53 -2.43
C LEU A 261 12.57 17.81 -2.51
N ILE A 262 12.77 16.87 -1.59
CA ILE A 262 13.91 15.97 -1.56
C ILE A 262 13.62 14.78 -2.46
N ILE A 263 14.46 14.54 -3.47
CA ILE A 263 14.34 13.36 -4.34
C ILE A 263 15.09 12.20 -3.69
N LEU A 264 14.35 11.17 -3.30
CA LEU A 264 14.87 9.99 -2.60
C LEU A 264 15.22 8.84 -3.55
N ALA A 265 14.52 8.73 -4.68
CA ALA A 265 14.83 7.76 -5.72
C ALA A 265 14.48 8.29 -7.09
N GLN A 266 15.28 7.90 -8.09
CA GLN A 266 15.16 8.37 -9.47
C GLN A 266 15.67 7.37 -10.48
N SER A 267 15.42 7.62 -11.76
CA SER A 267 15.95 6.85 -12.89
C SER A 267 16.25 7.78 -14.06
N ASP A 268 17.33 7.56 -14.78
CA ASP A 268 17.65 8.30 -16.01
C ASP A 268 16.54 8.15 -17.06
N ALA A 269 15.90 6.99 -17.11
CA ALA A 269 14.85 6.69 -18.06
C ALA A 269 13.47 7.23 -17.67
N SER A 270 13.18 7.30 -16.38
CA SER A 270 11.84 7.66 -15.89
C SER A 270 11.78 8.94 -15.04
N GLY A 271 12.91 9.62 -14.80
CA GLY A 271 12.97 10.83 -13.97
C GLY A 271 12.81 10.56 -12.47
N ALA A 272 12.36 11.55 -11.73
CA ALA A 272 12.12 11.43 -10.29
C ALA A 272 11.03 10.41 -10.00
N TYR A 273 11.29 9.47 -9.07
CA TYR A 273 10.37 8.41 -8.69
C TYR A 273 9.73 8.63 -7.33
N LEU A 274 10.55 8.82 -6.31
CA LEU A 274 10.11 9.05 -4.92
C LEU A 274 10.64 10.40 -4.46
N MET A 275 9.75 11.26 -4.02
CA MET A 275 10.06 12.60 -3.52
C MET A 275 9.30 12.87 -2.23
N THR A 276 9.82 13.76 -1.37
CA THR A 276 9.14 14.13 -0.14
C THR A 276 9.47 15.57 0.25
N SER A 277 8.54 16.24 0.96
CA SER A 277 8.87 17.44 1.74
C SER A 277 9.82 17.08 2.90
N GLU A 278 10.56 18.04 3.42
CA GLU A 278 11.50 17.84 4.52
C GLU A 278 10.82 17.23 5.77
N ASP A 279 9.62 17.68 6.07
CA ASP A 279 8.79 17.19 7.17
C ASP A 279 8.07 15.86 6.88
N ARG A 280 8.19 15.31 5.66
CA ARG A 280 7.54 14.09 5.16
C ARG A 280 6.00 14.12 5.21
N ARG A 281 5.41 15.29 5.30
CA ARG A 281 3.94 15.45 5.23
C ARG A 281 3.41 15.32 3.81
N GLN A 282 4.26 15.52 2.82
CA GLN A 282 3.97 15.35 1.40
C GLN A 282 4.92 14.31 0.82
N VAL A 283 4.39 13.19 0.36
CA VAL A 283 5.16 12.09 -0.24
C VAL A 283 4.63 11.83 -1.64
N TYR A 284 5.51 11.87 -2.64
CA TYR A 284 5.17 11.74 -4.05
C TYR A 284 5.81 10.50 -4.64
N VAL A 285 5.01 9.63 -5.25
CA VAL A 285 5.47 8.48 -6.02
C VAL A 285 4.94 8.58 -7.43
N THR A 286 5.83 8.71 -8.40
CA THR A 286 5.45 8.93 -9.81
C THR A 286 5.07 7.65 -10.56
N GLY A 287 5.35 6.49 -9.98
CA GLY A 287 5.00 5.16 -10.49
C GLY A 287 3.88 4.50 -9.70
N HIS A 288 3.83 3.17 -9.82
CA HIS A 288 2.74 2.34 -9.32
C HIS A 288 3.24 1.15 -8.49
N PRO A 289 3.76 1.37 -7.25
CA PRO A 289 4.19 0.28 -6.39
C PRO A 289 3.05 -0.69 -6.02
N GLU A 290 1.79 -0.22 -6.13
CA GLU A 290 0.58 -0.95 -5.82
C GLU A 290 0.13 -1.94 -6.91
N TYR A 291 0.64 -1.83 -8.13
CA TYR A 291 0.16 -2.63 -9.26
C TYR A 291 0.34 -4.13 -9.04
N SER A 292 -0.70 -4.89 -9.41
CA SER A 292 -0.64 -6.34 -9.54
C SER A 292 0.21 -6.73 -10.75
N ALA A 293 0.67 -7.99 -10.79
CA ALA A 293 1.51 -8.47 -11.89
C ALA A 293 0.84 -8.28 -13.26
N ALA A 294 -0.47 -8.41 -13.37
CA ALA A 294 -1.20 -8.32 -14.63
C ALA A 294 -1.60 -6.90 -15.04
N THR A 295 -1.51 -5.89 -14.15
CA THR A 295 -2.12 -4.57 -14.41
C THR A 295 -1.60 -3.89 -15.66
N LEU A 296 -0.28 -3.90 -15.91
CA LEU A 296 0.29 -3.31 -17.14
C LEU A 296 -0.09 -4.11 -18.40
N ALA A 297 -0.26 -5.45 -18.28
CA ALA A 297 -0.74 -6.28 -19.39
C ALA A 297 -2.19 -5.94 -19.74
N ASP A 298 -3.05 -5.79 -18.74
CA ASP A 298 -4.44 -5.39 -18.94
C ASP A 298 -4.56 -4.01 -19.59
N GLU A 299 -3.70 -3.06 -19.20
CA GLU A 299 -3.62 -1.75 -19.84
C GLU A 299 -3.16 -1.86 -21.29
N TYR A 300 -2.10 -2.61 -21.56
CA TYR A 300 -1.56 -2.82 -22.90
C TYR A 300 -2.59 -3.47 -23.83
N HIS A 301 -3.20 -4.57 -23.41
CA HIS A 301 -4.19 -5.28 -24.22
C HIS A 301 -5.46 -4.44 -24.43
N ARG A 302 -5.92 -3.69 -23.43
CA ARG A 302 -7.03 -2.74 -23.58
C ARG A 302 -6.72 -1.67 -24.63
N ASP A 303 -5.55 -1.04 -24.52
CA ASP A 303 -5.16 0.05 -25.41
C ASP A 303 -4.92 -0.48 -26.86
N HIS A 304 -4.35 -1.69 -26.97
CA HIS A 304 -4.20 -2.37 -28.26
C HIS A 304 -5.57 -2.71 -28.90
N ALA A 305 -6.49 -3.27 -28.13
CA ALA A 305 -7.85 -3.58 -28.59
C ALA A 305 -8.64 -2.32 -28.98
N ALA A 306 -8.32 -1.18 -28.39
CA ALA A 306 -8.89 0.13 -28.76
C ALA A 306 -8.23 0.77 -29.98
N GLY A 307 -7.25 0.12 -30.63
CA GLY A 307 -6.54 0.62 -31.80
C GLY A 307 -5.55 1.77 -31.53
N LEU A 308 -5.14 1.94 -30.26
CA LEU A 308 -4.24 3.03 -29.85
C LEU A 308 -2.76 2.74 -30.13
N ASN A 309 -2.44 1.57 -30.66
CA ASN A 309 -1.08 1.16 -31.02
C ASN A 309 -0.06 1.36 -29.87
N PRO A 310 -0.31 0.86 -28.65
CA PRO A 310 0.58 1.08 -27.53
C PRO A 310 1.92 0.37 -27.74
N MET A 311 3.00 0.99 -27.28
CA MET A 311 4.29 0.31 -27.18
C MET A 311 4.21 -0.83 -26.17
N LEU A 312 4.95 -1.91 -26.42
CA LEU A 312 5.08 -2.99 -25.47
C LEU A 312 5.70 -2.46 -24.16
N PRO A 313 5.13 -2.76 -22.99
CA PRO A 313 5.70 -2.35 -21.71
C PRO A 313 7.14 -2.88 -21.54
N ILE A 314 8.07 -1.96 -21.28
CA ILE A 314 9.51 -2.26 -21.19
C ILE A 314 9.80 -3.14 -19.96
N ASN A 315 10.66 -4.16 -20.10
CA ASN A 315 11.11 -5.05 -19.03
C ASN A 315 9.96 -5.74 -18.26
N TYR A 316 8.86 -6.01 -18.93
CA TYR A 316 7.65 -6.49 -18.24
C TYR A 316 7.23 -7.89 -18.69
N PHE A 317 7.05 -8.12 -19.97
CA PHE A 317 6.71 -9.44 -20.48
C PHE A 317 7.96 -10.33 -20.62
N PRO A 318 7.91 -11.60 -20.18
CA PRO A 318 9.00 -12.54 -20.43
C PRO A 318 9.33 -12.64 -21.93
N ASN A 319 10.59 -12.43 -22.29
CA ASN A 319 11.08 -12.45 -23.68
C ASN A 319 10.34 -11.49 -24.63
N ASP A 320 9.78 -10.40 -24.12
CA ASP A 320 8.96 -9.43 -24.83
C ASP A 320 7.73 -10.04 -25.56
N ASP A 321 7.25 -11.19 -25.06
CA ASP A 321 6.06 -11.86 -25.56
C ASP A 321 4.82 -11.40 -24.80
N ALA A 322 3.98 -10.60 -25.46
CA ALA A 322 2.74 -10.07 -24.87
C ALA A 322 1.71 -11.15 -24.49
N SER A 323 1.86 -12.39 -24.98
CA SER A 323 1.01 -13.51 -24.60
C SER A 323 1.49 -14.23 -23.33
N ALA A 324 2.74 -13.98 -22.92
CA ALA A 324 3.32 -14.60 -21.74
C ALA A 324 2.77 -13.98 -20.44
N VAL A 325 2.67 -14.80 -19.39
CA VAL A 325 2.22 -14.35 -18.07
C VAL A 325 3.31 -13.48 -17.42
N PRO A 326 3.04 -12.22 -17.13
CA PRO A 326 4.03 -11.32 -16.52
C PRO A 326 4.33 -11.68 -15.07
N LYS A 327 5.54 -11.33 -14.62
CA LYS A 327 6.01 -11.57 -13.26
C LYS A 327 6.26 -10.24 -12.56
N ALA A 328 5.72 -10.07 -11.35
CA ALA A 328 6.01 -8.89 -10.54
C ALA A 328 7.41 -8.99 -9.91
N SER A 329 8.25 -8.00 -10.21
CA SER A 329 9.61 -7.86 -9.67
C SER A 329 9.77 -6.66 -8.72
N TRP A 330 8.67 -6.00 -8.36
CA TRP A 330 8.65 -4.76 -7.55
C TRP A 330 7.93 -4.91 -6.19
N ARG A 331 7.33 -6.07 -5.91
CA ARG A 331 6.46 -6.24 -4.73
C ARG A 331 7.17 -5.95 -3.41
N SER A 332 8.37 -6.48 -3.21
CA SER A 332 9.10 -6.32 -1.94
C SER A 332 9.35 -4.86 -1.59
N HIS A 333 9.80 -4.06 -2.56
CA HIS A 333 10.02 -2.64 -2.36
C HIS A 333 8.70 -1.85 -2.23
N GLY A 334 7.64 -2.25 -2.94
CA GLY A 334 6.30 -1.69 -2.75
C GLY A 334 5.78 -1.91 -1.32
N TYR A 335 5.87 -3.12 -0.81
CA TYR A 335 5.50 -3.43 0.58
C TYR A 335 6.34 -2.68 1.60
N LEU A 336 7.66 -2.65 1.39
CA LEU A 336 8.58 -1.96 2.29
C LEU A 336 8.33 -0.45 2.31
N PHE A 337 8.09 0.17 1.15
CA PHE A 337 7.75 1.57 1.04
C PHE A 337 6.48 1.92 1.84
N PHE A 338 5.39 1.18 1.65
CA PHE A 338 4.14 1.44 2.38
C PHE A 338 4.30 1.19 3.89
N SER A 339 5.06 0.17 4.28
CA SER A 339 5.39 -0.08 5.68
C SER A 339 6.20 1.07 6.29
N ASN A 340 7.20 1.60 5.56
CA ASN A 340 7.99 2.74 6.00
C ASN A 340 7.13 4.01 6.11
N TRP A 341 6.29 4.29 5.10
CA TRP A 341 5.38 5.44 5.14
C TRP A 341 4.42 5.36 6.34
N LEU A 342 3.75 4.22 6.54
CA LEU A 342 2.87 4.03 7.70
C LEU A 342 3.60 4.21 9.03
N ASN A 343 4.81 3.65 9.16
CA ASN A 343 5.54 3.70 10.42
C ASN A 343 6.14 5.08 10.71
N TYR A 344 6.84 5.68 9.73
CA TYR A 344 7.65 6.87 9.98
C TYR A 344 6.95 8.19 9.66
N CYS A 345 6.08 8.21 8.63
CA CYS A 345 5.41 9.43 8.20
C CYS A 345 3.99 9.55 8.77
N VAL A 346 3.38 8.43 9.15
CA VAL A 346 2.03 8.41 9.71
C VAL A 346 2.09 8.18 11.22
N TYR A 347 2.43 6.97 11.66
CA TYR A 347 2.34 6.56 13.07
C TYR A 347 3.24 7.38 14.00
N GLN A 348 4.54 7.50 13.66
CA GLN A 348 5.49 8.22 14.52
C GLN A 348 5.35 9.75 14.43
N ALA A 349 4.82 10.26 13.33
CA ALA A 349 4.61 11.70 13.13
C ALA A 349 3.25 12.19 13.68
N THR A 350 2.27 11.30 13.85
CA THR A 350 0.96 11.69 14.36
C THR A 350 0.98 11.96 15.85
N PRO A 351 0.45 13.09 16.34
CA PRO A 351 0.27 13.32 17.75
C PRO A 351 -0.74 12.33 18.34
N TYR A 352 -0.59 11.97 19.63
CA TYR A 352 -1.48 11.03 20.30
C TYR A 352 -2.95 11.43 20.18
N ASP A 353 -3.25 12.73 20.27
CA ASP A 353 -4.57 13.30 20.02
C ASP A 353 -4.53 14.13 18.71
N LEU A 354 -5.27 13.70 17.69
CA LEU A 354 -5.39 14.37 16.41
C LEU A 354 -5.91 15.81 16.49
N LYS A 355 -6.56 16.19 17.59
CA LYS A 355 -6.98 17.58 17.80
C LYS A 355 -5.81 18.54 17.99
N ASN A 356 -4.64 18.01 18.35
CA ASN A 356 -3.41 18.77 18.56
C ASN A 356 -2.51 18.80 17.30
N MET A 357 -3.05 18.48 16.13
CA MET A 357 -2.31 18.53 14.89
C MET A 357 -2.01 20.00 14.55
N GLU A 358 -0.72 20.35 14.46
CA GLU A 358 -0.30 21.67 14.02
C GLU A 358 -0.44 21.78 12.49
N PRO A 359 -1.07 22.87 11.98
CA PRO A 359 -1.12 23.10 10.56
C PRO A 359 0.27 23.38 9.99
N THR A 360 0.59 22.85 8.83
CA THR A 360 1.71 23.33 8.03
C THR A 360 1.35 24.70 7.49
N LEU A 361 1.85 25.73 8.14
CA LEU A 361 1.83 27.08 7.61
C LEU A 361 3.14 27.26 6.84
N ASP A 362 3.04 27.32 5.48
CA ASP A 362 3.80 28.20 4.56
C ASP A 362 3.66 27.72 3.12
#